data_1c5cd68c04f458ae2e9f828cb5c06e73
#
_entry.id   1c5cd68c04f458ae2e9f828cb5c06e73
#
_cell.length_a   1.000
_cell.length_b   1.000
_cell.length_c   1.000
_cell.angle_alpha   90.00
_cell.angle_beta   90.00
_cell.angle_gamma   90.00
#
_symmetry.space_group_name_H-M   'P 1'
#
loop_
_entity.id
_entity.type
_entity.pdbx_description
1 polymer ?
#
loop_
_entity_poly.entity_id
_entity_poly.type
_entity_poly.pdbx_seq_one_letter_code
_entity_poly.pdbx_strand_id
1 'polypeptide(L)'
;LVVGAALLFLYFNDALKPARDVLLPVVVVLVAGALILAPWWIRLVRGLADERAERIRSQERAELAAHLHDSVLQTLALMQRRAENPREVAGLARRQERELRAWLNGGRPLGERGTLAAALELAAAEVEEDHGVAVDVVTVGDCPLGAGAEALVAATREAVVNAAKFAGPEPVSVYAEVGEDRIEVFVRDRGPGFDPDAVPEDRRGVRESIVGRMRRHGGDALVHTGAGVGTEVELRLERER
;
A
#
# COMPACT_ATOMS: atom_id res chain seq x y z
N LEU A 1 -12.74 24.31 39.40
CA LEU A 1 -12.71 24.01 40.85
C LEU A 1 -12.08 25.14 41.65
N VAL A 2 -10.85 25.60 41.36
CA VAL A 2 -10.14 26.65 42.12
C VAL A 2 -10.90 27.98 42.14
N VAL A 3 -11.42 28.41 40.97
CA VAL A 3 -12.21 29.66 40.86
C VAL A 3 -13.50 29.58 41.63
N GLY A 4 -14.20 28.45 41.66
CA GLY A 4 -15.42 28.23 42.43
C GLY A 4 -15.17 28.26 43.94
N ALA A 5 -14.06 27.65 44.40
CA ALA A 5 -13.65 27.69 45.80
C ALA A 5 -13.26 29.12 46.26
N ALA A 6 -12.57 29.88 45.41
CA ALA A 6 -12.21 31.27 45.70
C ALA A 6 -13.44 32.18 45.78
N LEU A 7 -14.43 31.99 44.89
CA LEU A 7 -15.71 32.73 44.94
C LEU A 7 -16.55 32.39 46.20
N LEU A 8 -16.58 31.10 46.60
CA LEU A 8 -17.23 30.67 47.84
C LEU A 8 -16.55 31.25 49.07
N PHE A 9 -15.21 31.26 49.10
CA PHE A 9 -14.45 31.88 50.22
C PHE A 9 -14.72 33.36 50.31
N LEU A 10 -14.72 34.10 49.21
CA LEU A 10 -15.07 35.54 49.19
C LEU A 10 -16.52 35.79 49.62
N TYR A 11 -17.43 34.86 49.29
CA TYR A 11 -18.85 35.01 49.67
C TYR A 11 -19.09 34.86 51.20
N PHE A 12 -18.38 33.93 51.86
CA PHE A 12 -18.57 33.64 53.27
C PHE A 12 -17.73 34.52 54.21
N ASN A 13 -16.75 35.28 53.68
CA ASN A 13 -15.88 36.10 54.54
C ASN A 13 -16.35 37.57 54.61
N ASP A 14 -17.00 37.93 55.70
CA ASP A 14 -17.57 39.26 55.94
C ASP A 14 -16.54 40.40 55.91
N ALA A 15 -15.27 40.13 56.24
CA ALA A 15 -14.18 41.12 56.19
C ALA A 15 -13.84 41.56 54.75
N LEU A 16 -14.29 40.80 53.74
CA LEU A 16 -14.01 41.08 52.33
C LEU A 16 -15.23 41.60 51.53
N LYS A 17 -16.29 42.05 52.25
CA LYS A 17 -17.52 42.63 51.60
C LYS A 17 -17.18 43.72 50.57
N PRO A 18 -16.34 44.73 50.85
CA PRO A 18 -16.05 45.79 49.87
C PRO A 18 -15.32 45.26 48.60
N ALA A 19 -14.47 44.25 48.76
CA ALA A 19 -13.80 43.64 47.63
C ALA A 19 -14.77 42.77 46.79
N ARG A 20 -15.69 42.09 47.43
CA ARG A 20 -16.75 41.30 46.80
C ARG A 20 -17.68 42.14 45.92
N ASP A 21 -18.10 43.28 46.40
CA ASP A 21 -19.06 44.17 45.73
C ASP A 21 -18.48 44.76 44.44
N VAL A 22 -17.15 44.79 44.29
CA VAL A 22 -16.47 45.21 43.08
C VAL A 22 -16.10 44.02 42.20
N LEU A 23 -15.57 42.95 42.77
CA LEU A 23 -15.11 41.78 42.01
C LEU A 23 -16.23 40.96 41.37
N LEU A 24 -17.33 40.77 42.05
CA LEU A 24 -18.46 40.00 41.50
C LEU A 24 -19.03 40.59 40.22
N PRO A 25 -19.37 41.89 40.12
CA PRO A 25 -19.82 42.49 38.88
C PRO A 25 -18.80 42.41 37.75
N VAL A 26 -17.50 42.59 38.05
CA VAL A 26 -16.43 42.49 37.07
C VAL A 26 -16.35 41.07 36.51
N VAL A 27 -16.37 40.05 37.38
CA VAL A 27 -16.37 38.64 36.93
C VAL A 27 -17.59 38.29 36.08
N VAL A 28 -18.78 38.76 36.48
CA VAL A 28 -20.03 38.57 35.73
C VAL A 28 -19.91 39.20 34.33
N VAL A 29 -19.40 40.42 34.23
CA VAL A 29 -19.24 41.09 32.94
C VAL A 29 -18.23 40.35 32.05
N LEU A 30 -17.12 39.88 32.64
CA LEU A 30 -16.10 39.11 31.90
C LEU A 30 -16.65 37.76 31.39
N VAL A 31 -17.41 37.05 32.24
CA VAL A 31 -18.02 35.78 31.86
C VAL A 31 -19.11 36.00 30.80
N ALA A 32 -19.95 37.02 30.96
CA ALA A 32 -20.95 37.36 29.95
C ALA A 32 -20.29 37.73 28.60
N GLY A 33 -19.25 38.55 28.65
CA GLY A 33 -18.48 38.90 27.46
C GLY A 33 -17.85 37.70 26.79
N ALA A 34 -17.23 36.80 27.57
CA ALA A 34 -16.67 35.56 27.07
C ALA A 34 -17.73 34.65 26.41
N LEU A 35 -18.91 34.50 27.01
CA LEU A 35 -20.01 33.70 26.47
C LEU A 35 -20.55 34.29 25.15
N ILE A 36 -20.64 35.62 25.05
CA ILE A 36 -21.10 36.31 23.83
C ILE A 36 -20.08 36.17 22.73
N LEU A 37 -18.78 36.29 23.04
CA LEU A 37 -17.71 36.25 22.04
C LEU A 37 -17.26 34.82 21.67
N ALA A 38 -17.49 33.84 22.55
CA ALA A 38 -17.08 32.45 22.34
C ALA A 38 -17.59 31.84 21.01
N PRO A 39 -18.88 31.97 20.63
CA PRO A 39 -19.35 31.39 19.38
C PRO A 39 -18.71 32.05 18.14
N TRP A 40 -18.43 33.33 18.21
CA TRP A 40 -17.75 34.05 17.14
C TRP A 40 -16.27 33.61 17.04
N TRP A 41 -15.58 33.47 18.18
CA TRP A 41 -14.18 32.99 18.26
C TRP A 41 -14.06 31.56 17.73
N ILE A 42 -14.99 30.67 18.14
CA ILE A 42 -15.00 29.28 17.68
C ILE A 42 -15.21 29.21 16.16
N ARG A 43 -16.09 30.02 15.60
CA ARG A 43 -16.31 30.09 14.15
C ARG A 43 -15.07 30.57 13.41
N LEU A 44 -14.40 31.59 13.93
CA LEU A 44 -13.17 32.13 13.34
C LEU A 44 -12.06 31.08 13.32
N VAL A 45 -11.83 30.40 14.43
CA VAL A 45 -10.78 29.34 14.54
C VAL A 45 -11.09 28.17 13.63
N ARG A 46 -12.36 27.73 13.56
CA ARG A 46 -12.76 26.64 12.64
C ARG A 46 -12.59 27.05 11.19
N GLY A 47 -13.03 28.25 10.81
CA GLY A 47 -12.85 28.74 9.44
C GLY A 47 -11.39 28.80 9.00
N LEU A 48 -10.48 29.25 9.89
CA LEU A 48 -9.04 29.24 9.61
C LEU A 48 -8.46 27.81 9.51
N ALA A 49 -8.97 26.86 10.31
CA ALA A 49 -8.54 25.47 10.23
C ALA A 49 -8.99 24.81 8.93
N ASP A 50 -10.23 25.05 8.50
CA ASP A 50 -10.79 24.52 7.26
C ASP A 50 -10.04 25.10 6.03
N GLU A 51 -9.77 26.40 6.01
CA GLU A 51 -9.00 27.05 4.94
C GLU A 51 -7.57 26.50 4.85
N ARG A 52 -6.92 26.26 5.99
CA ARG A 52 -5.59 25.62 6.02
C ARG A 52 -5.63 24.20 5.49
N ALA A 53 -6.63 23.41 5.90
CA ALA A 53 -6.78 22.03 5.43
C ALA A 53 -7.02 21.98 3.91
N GLU A 54 -7.80 22.91 3.37
CA GLU A 54 -8.05 23.00 1.92
C GLU A 54 -6.79 23.43 1.16
N ARG A 55 -6.03 24.39 1.68
CA ARG A 55 -4.73 24.79 1.10
C ARG A 55 -3.71 23.66 1.09
N ILE A 56 -3.60 22.90 2.18
CA ILE A 56 -2.69 21.74 2.25
C ILE A 56 -3.10 20.71 1.19
N ARG A 57 -4.38 20.33 1.10
CA ARG A 57 -4.86 19.40 0.06
C ARG A 57 -4.63 19.90 -1.36
N SER A 58 -4.79 21.20 -1.58
CA SER A 58 -4.53 21.80 -2.89
C SER A 58 -3.04 21.81 -3.26
N GLN A 59 -2.16 22.05 -2.27
CA GLN A 59 -0.72 21.99 -2.45
C GLN A 59 -0.26 20.58 -2.72
N GLU A 60 -0.70 19.59 -1.91
CA GLU A 60 -0.40 18.18 -2.12
C GLU A 60 -0.81 17.71 -3.52
N ARG A 61 -2.01 18.09 -3.98
CA ARG A 61 -2.46 17.78 -5.36
C ARG A 61 -1.60 18.44 -6.44
N ALA A 62 -1.17 19.68 -6.23
CA ALA A 62 -0.32 20.38 -7.18
C ALA A 62 1.09 19.79 -7.25
N GLU A 63 1.69 19.44 -6.11
CA GLU A 63 3.00 18.78 -6.04
C GLU A 63 2.96 17.39 -6.68
N LEU A 64 1.90 16.62 -6.41
CA LEU A 64 1.67 15.32 -7.03
C LEU A 64 1.49 15.43 -8.54
N ALA A 65 0.71 16.39 -9.02
CA ALA A 65 0.51 16.61 -10.44
C ALA A 65 1.81 17.02 -11.16
N ALA A 66 2.65 17.83 -10.53
CA ALA A 66 3.94 18.23 -11.06
C ALA A 66 4.90 17.02 -11.14
N HIS A 67 4.98 16.22 -10.09
CA HIS A 67 5.84 15.03 -10.06
C HIS A 67 5.44 14.00 -11.11
N LEU A 68 4.13 13.74 -11.26
CA LEU A 68 3.60 12.85 -12.30
C LEU A 68 3.91 13.38 -13.70
N HIS A 69 3.73 14.67 -13.92
CA HIS A 69 4.01 15.28 -15.21
C HIS A 69 5.48 15.09 -15.61
N ASP A 70 6.39 15.31 -14.67
CA ASP A 70 7.83 15.15 -14.91
C ASP A 70 8.23 13.68 -15.14
N SER A 71 7.69 12.74 -14.34
CA SER A 71 7.93 11.30 -14.50
C SER A 71 7.44 10.79 -15.87
N VAL A 72 6.21 11.16 -16.25
CA VAL A 72 5.63 10.79 -17.55
C VAL A 72 6.44 11.35 -18.71
N LEU A 73 6.81 12.64 -18.67
CA LEU A 73 7.61 13.24 -19.71
C LEU A 73 8.99 12.61 -19.86
N GLN A 74 9.66 12.30 -18.75
CA GLN A 74 10.96 11.61 -18.76
C GLN A 74 10.84 10.23 -19.39
N THR A 75 9.81 9.45 -19.00
CA THR A 75 9.60 8.10 -19.55
C THR A 75 9.26 8.15 -21.03
N LEU A 76 8.42 9.09 -21.49
CA LEU A 76 8.12 9.29 -22.90
C LEU A 76 9.39 9.67 -23.71
N ALA A 77 10.24 10.54 -23.16
CA ALA A 77 11.50 10.92 -23.79
C ALA A 77 12.47 9.73 -23.91
N LEU A 78 12.50 8.85 -22.89
CA LEU A 78 13.27 7.60 -22.93
C LEU A 78 12.72 6.62 -23.98
N MET A 79 11.40 6.46 -24.06
CA MET A 79 10.75 5.64 -25.10
C MET A 79 11.08 6.13 -26.50
N GLN A 80 11.05 7.44 -26.74
CA GLN A 80 11.42 8.04 -28.04
C GLN A 80 12.89 7.77 -28.39
N ARG A 81 13.80 7.87 -27.42
CA ARG A 81 15.23 7.57 -27.62
C ARG A 81 15.52 6.09 -27.87
N ARG A 82 14.66 5.21 -27.36
CA ARG A 82 14.79 3.75 -27.47
C ARG A 82 13.82 3.12 -28.48
N ALA A 83 13.23 3.95 -29.37
CA ALA A 83 12.21 3.53 -30.35
C ALA A 83 12.69 2.39 -31.28
N GLU A 84 13.99 2.25 -31.46
CA GLU A 84 14.58 1.16 -32.25
C GLU A 84 14.55 -0.21 -31.55
N ASN A 85 14.30 -0.23 -30.24
CA ASN A 85 14.16 -1.47 -29.46
C ASN A 85 12.74 -1.64 -28.91
N PRO A 86 11.82 -2.32 -29.62
CA PRO A 86 10.44 -2.47 -29.20
C PRO A 86 10.24 -3.13 -27.84
N ARG A 87 11.17 -4.02 -27.43
CA ARG A 87 11.11 -4.70 -26.14
C ARG A 87 11.37 -3.73 -24.97
N GLU A 88 12.40 -2.86 -25.12
CA GLU A 88 12.69 -1.84 -24.11
C GLU A 88 11.55 -0.82 -23.98
N VAL A 89 11.00 -0.39 -25.13
CA VAL A 89 9.85 0.52 -25.16
C VAL A 89 8.64 -0.08 -24.45
N ALA A 90 8.33 -1.34 -24.71
CA ALA A 90 7.26 -2.05 -24.05
C ALA A 90 7.49 -2.19 -22.53
N GLY A 91 8.73 -2.44 -22.09
CA GLY A 91 9.09 -2.48 -20.67
C GLY A 91 8.90 -1.14 -19.97
N LEU A 92 9.35 -0.03 -20.59
CA LEU A 92 9.15 1.33 -20.08
C LEU A 92 7.67 1.71 -20.01
N ALA A 93 6.87 1.35 -21.02
CA ALA A 93 5.44 1.59 -21.05
C ALA A 93 4.73 0.87 -19.89
N ARG A 94 5.02 -0.41 -19.66
CA ARG A 94 4.46 -1.19 -18.55
C ARG A 94 4.87 -0.65 -17.19
N ARG A 95 6.14 -0.21 -17.02
CA ARG A 95 6.59 0.44 -15.78
C ARG A 95 5.78 1.70 -15.50
N GLN A 96 5.58 2.55 -16.52
CA GLN A 96 4.80 3.78 -16.38
C GLN A 96 3.32 3.50 -16.09
N GLU A 97 2.72 2.49 -16.72
CA GLU A 97 1.35 2.07 -16.44
C GLU A 97 1.18 1.60 -14.99
N ARG A 98 2.12 0.80 -14.47
CA ARG A 98 2.09 0.35 -13.07
C ARG A 98 2.20 1.53 -12.10
N GLU A 99 3.11 2.47 -12.35
CA GLU A 99 3.29 3.67 -11.53
C GLU A 99 2.01 4.51 -11.49
N LEU A 100 1.39 4.75 -12.65
CA LEU A 100 0.13 5.47 -12.76
C LEU A 100 -1.03 4.72 -12.07
N ARG A 101 -1.11 3.40 -12.22
CA ARG A 101 -2.15 2.58 -11.59
C ARG A 101 -1.99 2.55 -10.07
N ALA A 102 -0.78 2.40 -9.55
CA ALA A 102 -0.49 2.49 -8.12
C ALA A 102 -0.90 3.84 -7.55
N TRP A 103 -0.66 4.91 -8.28
CA TRP A 103 -1.06 6.26 -7.89
C TRP A 103 -2.60 6.45 -7.89
N LEU A 104 -3.31 5.96 -8.91
CA LEU A 104 -4.77 6.04 -9.00
C LEU A 104 -5.49 5.25 -7.90
N ASN A 105 -4.90 4.15 -7.45
CA ASN A 105 -5.46 3.27 -6.43
C ASN A 105 -5.15 3.69 -4.97
N GLY A 106 -4.75 4.92 -4.74
CA GLY A 106 -4.61 5.49 -3.39
C GLY A 106 -3.24 6.04 -3.04
N GLY A 107 -2.37 6.25 -4.04
CA GLY A 107 -1.17 7.09 -3.88
C GLY A 107 -0.14 6.57 -2.90
N ARG A 108 -0.07 5.27 -2.64
CA ARG A 108 1.10 4.70 -1.99
C ARG A 108 2.23 4.62 -3.01
N PRO A 109 3.31 5.40 -2.83
CA PRO A 109 4.50 5.23 -3.67
C PRO A 109 4.97 3.77 -3.54
N LEU A 110 5.49 3.21 -4.65
CA LEU A 110 6.21 1.92 -4.69
C LEU A 110 7.41 1.82 -3.70
N GLY A 111 7.42 2.61 -2.65
CA GLY A 111 8.51 2.82 -1.70
C GLY A 111 8.21 2.51 -0.23
N GLU A 112 7.01 2.19 0.18
CA GLU A 112 6.82 1.60 1.51
C GLU A 112 7.20 0.12 1.45
N ARG A 113 8.51 -0.13 1.53
CA ARG A 113 9.20 -1.44 1.50
C ARG A 113 8.80 -2.39 2.62
N GLY A 114 7.57 -2.32 3.09
CA GLY A 114 7.09 -3.10 4.24
C GLY A 114 5.77 -3.80 4.00
N THR A 115 5.23 -3.85 2.77
CA THR A 115 3.96 -4.51 2.49
C THR A 115 4.10 -5.63 1.47
N LEU A 116 3.19 -6.61 1.54
CA LEU A 116 3.16 -7.76 0.63
C LEU A 116 2.96 -7.32 -0.83
N ALA A 117 2.02 -6.41 -1.09
CA ALA A 117 1.74 -5.93 -2.44
C ALA A 117 2.98 -5.31 -3.09
N ALA A 118 3.68 -4.41 -2.37
CA ALA A 118 4.90 -3.78 -2.87
C ALA A 118 6.03 -4.80 -3.12
N ALA A 119 6.16 -5.82 -2.27
CA ALA A 119 7.17 -6.86 -2.44
C ALA A 119 6.87 -7.78 -3.63
N LEU A 120 5.61 -8.12 -3.89
CA LEU A 120 5.20 -8.89 -5.07
C LEU A 120 5.44 -8.11 -6.37
N GLU A 121 5.10 -6.82 -6.41
CA GLU A 121 5.36 -5.96 -7.56
C GLU A 121 6.85 -5.82 -7.85
N LEU A 122 7.69 -5.68 -6.81
CA LEU A 122 9.15 -5.62 -6.96
C LEU A 122 9.70 -6.94 -7.51
N ALA A 123 9.29 -8.07 -6.95
CA ALA A 123 9.71 -9.39 -7.40
C ALA A 123 9.31 -9.66 -8.87
N ALA A 124 8.12 -9.24 -9.27
CA ALA A 124 7.66 -9.33 -10.65
C ALA A 124 8.50 -8.46 -11.59
N ALA A 125 8.78 -7.21 -11.19
CA ALA A 125 9.59 -6.29 -11.98
C ALA A 125 11.04 -6.79 -12.21
N GLU A 126 11.67 -7.39 -11.19
CA GLU A 126 12.99 -8.03 -11.30
C GLU A 126 12.96 -9.17 -12.33
N VAL A 127 11.93 -10.04 -12.27
CA VAL A 127 11.81 -11.16 -13.22
C VAL A 127 11.55 -10.67 -14.65
N GLU A 128 10.73 -9.62 -14.82
CA GLU A 128 10.55 -8.99 -16.14
C GLU A 128 11.85 -8.47 -16.73
N GLU A 129 12.70 -7.83 -15.90
CA GLU A 129 13.98 -7.27 -16.31
C GLU A 129 14.96 -8.39 -16.70
N ASP A 130 15.05 -9.45 -15.90
CA ASP A 130 15.99 -10.55 -16.08
C ASP A 130 15.62 -11.47 -17.27
N HIS A 131 14.31 -11.69 -17.49
CA HIS A 131 13.84 -12.70 -18.46
C HIS A 131 13.12 -12.10 -19.68
N GLY A 132 12.77 -10.80 -19.66
CA GLY A 132 12.11 -10.12 -20.79
C GLY A 132 10.66 -10.58 -21.04
N VAL A 133 10.03 -11.24 -20.07
CA VAL A 133 8.64 -11.71 -20.11
C VAL A 133 7.78 -10.76 -19.27
N ALA A 134 6.63 -10.35 -19.79
CA ALA A 134 5.70 -9.49 -19.04
C ALA A 134 5.09 -10.24 -17.85
N VAL A 135 4.97 -9.57 -16.70
CA VAL A 135 4.34 -10.11 -15.51
C VAL A 135 3.22 -9.15 -15.05
N ASP A 136 1.98 -9.60 -15.14
CA ASP A 136 0.82 -8.83 -14.70
C ASP A 136 0.51 -9.16 -13.24
N VAL A 137 0.63 -8.18 -12.33
CA VAL A 137 0.35 -8.35 -10.90
C VAL A 137 -0.94 -7.64 -10.52
N VAL A 138 -1.85 -8.38 -9.89
CA VAL A 138 -3.08 -7.85 -9.31
C VAL A 138 -3.14 -8.26 -7.85
N THR A 139 -3.23 -7.29 -6.94
CA THR A 139 -3.35 -7.54 -5.50
C THR A 139 -4.65 -6.96 -4.95
N VAL A 140 -5.41 -7.79 -4.24
CA VAL A 140 -6.64 -7.41 -3.53
C VAL A 140 -6.37 -7.45 -2.04
N GLY A 141 -6.46 -6.30 -1.37
CA GLY A 141 -6.01 -6.14 0.00
C GLY A 141 -4.49 -5.99 0.12
N ASP A 142 -3.99 -5.77 1.32
CA ASP A 142 -2.55 -5.66 1.61
C ASP A 142 -2.27 -5.99 3.08
N CYS A 143 -1.02 -6.33 3.40
CA CYS A 143 -0.60 -6.57 4.78
C CYS A 143 0.89 -6.26 4.96
N PRO A 144 1.35 -6.03 6.21
CA PRO A 144 2.76 -5.88 6.50
C PRO A 144 3.57 -7.11 6.10
N LEU A 145 4.80 -6.89 5.65
CA LEU A 145 5.72 -7.94 5.23
C LEU A 145 6.37 -8.58 6.48
N GLY A 146 5.74 -9.62 7.01
CA GLY A 146 6.32 -10.48 8.05
C GLY A 146 7.03 -11.71 7.46
N ALA A 147 7.67 -12.52 8.31
CA ALA A 147 8.49 -13.68 7.89
C ALA A 147 7.73 -14.68 6.98
N GLY A 148 6.45 -14.95 7.26
CA GLY A 148 5.60 -15.77 6.40
C GLY A 148 5.33 -15.14 5.04
N ALA A 149 5.03 -13.82 5.02
CA ALA A 149 4.81 -13.08 3.79
C ALA A 149 6.10 -12.97 2.95
N GLU A 150 7.27 -12.82 3.58
CA GLU A 150 8.57 -12.87 2.87
C GLU A 150 8.79 -14.23 2.19
N ALA A 151 8.46 -15.33 2.89
CA ALA A 151 8.55 -16.67 2.32
C ALA A 151 7.58 -16.85 1.14
N LEU A 152 6.37 -16.29 1.24
CA LEU A 152 5.37 -16.27 0.18
C LEU A 152 5.87 -15.50 -1.05
N VAL A 153 6.45 -14.30 -0.86
CA VAL A 153 7.06 -13.49 -1.96
C VAL A 153 8.18 -14.27 -2.63
N ALA A 154 9.06 -14.91 -1.84
CA ALA A 154 10.16 -15.69 -2.40
C ALA A 154 9.67 -16.92 -3.19
N ALA A 155 8.59 -17.58 -2.73
CA ALA A 155 7.96 -18.69 -3.46
C ALA A 155 7.26 -18.19 -4.74
N THR A 156 6.57 -17.06 -4.69
CA THR A 156 5.96 -16.40 -5.86
C THR A 156 7.02 -16.04 -6.90
N ARG A 157 8.13 -15.39 -6.48
CA ARG A 157 9.24 -15.06 -7.39
C ARG A 157 9.78 -16.30 -8.09
N GLU A 158 9.98 -17.39 -7.37
CA GLU A 158 10.45 -18.65 -7.94
C GLU A 158 9.46 -19.24 -8.95
N ALA A 159 8.15 -19.18 -8.65
CA ALA A 159 7.10 -19.61 -9.58
C ALA A 159 7.07 -18.74 -10.85
N VAL A 160 7.19 -17.40 -10.71
CA VAL A 160 7.26 -16.47 -11.86
C VAL A 160 8.49 -16.70 -12.71
N VAL A 161 9.67 -16.92 -12.09
CA VAL A 161 10.91 -17.29 -12.82
C VAL A 161 10.74 -18.56 -13.64
N ASN A 162 10.06 -19.57 -13.08
CA ASN A 162 9.80 -20.82 -13.79
C ASN A 162 8.84 -20.60 -14.96
N ALA A 163 7.77 -19.86 -14.75
CA ALA A 163 6.85 -19.47 -15.80
C ALA A 163 7.58 -18.70 -16.91
N ALA A 164 8.41 -17.71 -16.57
CA ALA A 164 9.17 -16.94 -17.54
C ALA A 164 10.16 -17.78 -18.38
N LYS A 165 10.72 -18.85 -17.80
CA LYS A 165 11.64 -19.75 -18.50
C LYS A 165 10.95 -20.73 -19.45
N PHE A 166 9.74 -21.17 -19.13
CA PHE A 166 9.14 -22.33 -19.77
C PHE A 166 7.81 -22.05 -20.48
N ALA A 167 7.12 -20.95 -20.15
CA ALA A 167 5.80 -20.63 -20.66
C ALA A 167 5.77 -20.03 -22.08
N GLY A 168 6.88 -19.49 -22.56
CA GLY A 168 6.95 -18.82 -23.86
C GLY A 168 6.70 -17.30 -23.75
N PRO A 169 6.27 -16.63 -24.84
CA PRO A 169 6.23 -15.17 -24.92
C PRO A 169 5.00 -14.52 -24.26
N GLU A 170 4.04 -15.29 -23.79
CA GLU A 170 2.82 -14.77 -23.20
C GLU A 170 3.06 -14.22 -21.78
N PRO A 171 2.29 -13.20 -21.34
CA PRO A 171 2.42 -12.66 -19.99
C PRO A 171 2.13 -13.69 -18.90
N VAL A 172 2.93 -13.64 -17.84
CA VAL A 172 2.66 -14.39 -16.61
C VAL A 172 1.73 -13.57 -15.74
N SER A 173 0.65 -14.17 -15.25
CA SER A 173 -0.31 -13.50 -14.36
C SER A 173 -0.04 -13.89 -12.91
N VAL A 174 0.04 -12.88 -12.02
CA VAL A 174 0.12 -13.03 -10.58
C VAL A 174 -1.11 -12.39 -9.96
N TYR A 175 -1.94 -13.16 -9.27
CA TYR A 175 -3.07 -12.66 -8.51
C TYR A 175 -2.83 -12.95 -7.03
N ALA A 176 -2.95 -11.94 -6.19
CA ALA A 176 -2.79 -12.07 -4.74
C ALA A 176 -4.03 -11.53 -4.03
N GLU A 177 -4.52 -12.27 -3.06
CA GLU A 177 -5.65 -11.88 -2.22
C GLU A 177 -5.28 -12.00 -0.75
N VAL A 178 -5.43 -10.89 -0.02
CA VAL A 178 -5.19 -10.79 1.42
C VAL A 178 -6.52 -10.78 2.15
N GLY A 179 -6.96 -11.95 2.58
CA GLY A 179 -8.15 -12.13 3.39
C GLY A 179 -7.90 -11.88 4.89
N GLU A 180 -8.94 -12.06 5.71
CA GLU A 180 -8.85 -11.90 7.16
C GLU A 180 -7.98 -12.99 7.81
N ASP A 181 -8.15 -14.26 7.41
CA ASP A 181 -7.50 -15.41 8.04
C ASP A 181 -6.36 -16.00 7.20
N ARG A 182 -6.26 -15.66 5.92
CA ARG A 182 -5.26 -16.24 5.01
C ARG A 182 -4.88 -15.29 3.88
N ILE A 183 -3.73 -15.58 3.28
CA ILE A 183 -3.23 -14.96 2.06
C ILE A 183 -3.14 -16.05 1.00
N GLU A 184 -3.66 -15.77 -0.20
CA GLU A 184 -3.59 -16.66 -1.34
C GLU A 184 -2.91 -15.93 -2.51
N VAL A 185 -1.97 -16.62 -3.16
CA VAL A 185 -1.31 -16.10 -4.37
C VAL A 185 -1.35 -17.15 -5.46
N PHE A 186 -1.79 -16.74 -6.64
CA PHE A 186 -1.87 -17.56 -7.83
C PHE A 186 -0.90 -17.03 -8.87
N VAL A 187 0.01 -17.87 -9.34
CA VAL A 187 0.91 -17.59 -10.46
C VAL A 187 0.53 -18.47 -11.62
N ARG A 188 0.10 -17.87 -12.72
CA ARG A 188 -0.40 -18.60 -13.89
C ARG A 188 0.33 -18.20 -15.15
N ASP A 189 0.76 -19.21 -15.90
CA ASP A 189 1.25 -19.08 -17.27
C ASP A 189 0.30 -19.79 -18.25
N ARG A 190 0.44 -19.48 -19.54
CA ARG A 190 -0.27 -20.09 -20.67
C ARG A 190 0.65 -20.89 -21.57
N GLY A 191 1.74 -21.41 -21.02
CA GLY A 191 2.70 -22.20 -21.74
C GLY A 191 2.20 -23.60 -22.09
N PRO A 192 3.11 -24.44 -22.58
CA PRO A 192 2.75 -25.82 -22.98
C PRO A 192 2.38 -26.71 -21.79
N GLY A 193 2.58 -26.26 -20.55
CA GLY A 193 2.46 -27.08 -19.36
C GLY A 193 3.45 -28.26 -19.38
N PHE A 194 3.29 -29.18 -18.43
CA PHE A 194 4.10 -30.38 -18.35
C PHE A 194 3.32 -31.53 -17.70
N ASP A 195 3.77 -32.74 -17.92
CA ASP A 195 3.28 -33.90 -17.21
C ASP A 195 4.02 -34.04 -15.87
N PRO A 196 3.32 -33.90 -14.72
CA PRO A 196 3.96 -33.97 -13.40
C PRO A 196 4.66 -35.32 -13.13
N ASP A 197 4.16 -36.40 -13.74
CA ASP A 197 4.70 -37.76 -13.56
C ASP A 197 5.92 -38.03 -14.47
N ALA A 198 6.07 -37.25 -15.55
CA ALA A 198 7.18 -37.32 -16.48
C ALA A 198 8.38 -36.41 -16.11
N VAL A 199 8.28 -35.61 -15.03
CA VAL A 199 9.36 -34.69 -14.60
C VAL A 199 10.53 -35.50 -14.01
N PRO A 200 11.75 -35.39 -14.57
CA PRO A 200 12.95 -36.01 -14.03
C PRO A 200 13.23 -35.60 -12.57
N GLU A 201 13.84 -36.46 -11.78
CA GLU A 201 14.10 -36.20 -10.34
C GLU A 201 14.94 -34.95 -10.10
N ASP A 202 15.87 -34.63 -10.99
CA ASP A 202 16.71 -33.43 -10.92
C ASP A 202 15.92 -32.10 -11.13
N ARG A 203 14.74 -32.16 -11.73
CA ARG A 203 13.83 -31.02 -11.92
C ARG A 203 12.68 -30.96 -10.92
N ARG A 204 12.47 -32.00 -10.10
CA ARG A 204 11.52 -32.00 -8.97
C ARG A 204 11.92 -31.02 -7.87
N GLY A 205 13.22 -30.69 -7.78
CA GLY A 205 13.77 -29.76 -6.79
C GLY A 205 13.10 -28.38 -6.74
N VAL A 206 12.62 -27.88 -7.86
CA VAL A 206 11.91 -26.59 -7.91
C VAL A 206 10.54 -26.67 -7.24
N ARG A 207 9.77 -27.72 -7.54
CA ARG A 207 8.48 -27.98 -6.88
C ARG A 207 8.67 -28.23 -5.39
N GLU A 208 9.68 -29.01 -5.03
CA GLU A 208 10.02 -29.29 -3.63
C GLU A 208 10.53 -28.04 -2.91
N SER A 209 11.24 -27.15 -3.60
CA SER A 209 11.71 -25.87 -3.05
C SER A 209 10.54 -24.97 -2.67
N ILE A 210 9.56 -24.77 -3.56
CA ILE A 210 8.38 -23.94 -3.33
C ILE A 210 7.52 -24.55 -2.21
N VAL A 211 7.12 -25.81 -2.33
CA VAL A 211 6.28 -26.51 -1.35
C VAL A 211 6.99 -26.60 0.01
N GLY A 212 8.27 -26.98 0.02
CA GLY A 212 9.05 -27.07 1.25
C GLY A 212 9.25 -25.73 1.94
N ARG A 213 9.41 -24.64 1.18
CA ARG A 213 9.49 -23.27 1.70
C ARG A 213 8.18 -22.87 2.37
N MET A 214 7.06 -23.04 1.67
CA MET A 214 5.75 -22.68 2.21
C MET A 214 5.43 -23.45 3.50
N ARG A 215 5.64 -24.77 3.52
CA ARG A 215 5.39 -25.60 4.70
C ARG A 215 6.20 -25.21 5.92
N ARG A 216 7.46 -24.80 5.75
CA ARG A 216 8.31 -24.32 6.86
C ARG A 216 7.79 -23.04 7.52
N HIS A 217 6.99 -22.26 6.79
CA HIS A 217 6.43 -20.99 7.26
C HIS A 217 4.92 -21.04 7.50
N GLY A 218 4.36 -22.24 7.72
CA GLY A 218 2.93 -22.40 8.05
C GLY A 218 1.97 -22.25 6.86
N GLY A 219 2.49 -22.37 5.64
CA GLY A 219 1.70 -22.32 4.41
C GLY A 219 1.74 -23.62 3.63
N ASP A 220 1.09 -23.63 2.46
CA ASP A 220 1.10 -24.74 1.51
C ASP A 220 1.23 -24.22 0.08
N ALA A 221 1.60 -25.10 -0.84
CA ALA A 221 1.69 -24.80 -2.27
C ALA A 221 1.18 -25.98 -3.09
N LEU A 222 0.33 -25.66 -4.07
CA LEU A 222 -0.22 -26.60 -5.04
C LEU A 222 0.20 -26.20 -6.44
N VAL A 223 0.53 -27.17 -7.28
CA VAL A 223 0.89 -26.94 -8.70
C VAL A 223 -0.09 -27.69 -9.57
N HIS A 224 -0.86 -26.96 -10.35
CA HIS A 224 -1.79 -27.46 -11.32
C HIS A 224 -1.18 -27.27 -12.71
N THR A 225 -0.99 -28.33 -13.45
CA THR A 225 -0.42 -28.29 -14.80
C THR A 225 -0.94 -29.43 -15.64
N GLY A 226 -0.90 -29.26 -16.95
CA GLY A 226 -1.31 -30.29 -17.90
C GLY A 226 -0.82 -29.92 -19.31
N ALA A 227 -0.59 -30.92 -20.16
CA ALA A 227 -0.11 -30.70 -21.51
C ALA A 227 -1.06 -29.79 -22.30
N GLY A 228 -0.56 -28.63 -22.76
CA GLY A 228 -1.31 -27.63 -23.52
C GLY A 228 -2.25 -26.73 -22.69
N VAL A 229 -2.23 -26.81 -21.34
CA VAL A 229 -3.12 -26.03 -20.46
C VAL A 229 -2.36 -24.90 -19.73
N GLY A 230 -1.03 -24.95 -19.73
CA GLY A 230 -0.18 -24.06 -18.94
C GLY A 230 0.08 -24.60 -17.54
N THR A 231 0.61 -23.73 -16.67
CA THR A 231 0.85 -24.06 -15.27
C THR A 231 0.25 -22.99 -14.36
N GLU A 232 -0.38 -23.44 -13.27
CA GLU A 232 -0.84 -22.57 -12.20
C GLU A 232 -0.24 -23.05 -10.86
N VAL A 233 0.45 -22.14 -10.19
CA VAL A 233 0.98 -22.37 -8.85
C VAL A 233 0.13 -21.59 -7.86
N GLU A 234 -0.52 -22.30 -6.97
CA GLU A 234 -1.30 -21.76 -5.88
C GLU A 234 -0.50 -21.82 -4.59
N LEU A 235 -0.32 -20.68 -3.94
CA LEU A 235 0.39 -20.53 -2.67
C LEU A 235 -0.60 -20.03 -1.61
N ARG A 236 -0.63 -20.67 -0.45
CA ARG A 236 -1.49 -20.32 0.67
C ARG A 236 -0.67 -20.11 1.92
N LEU A 237 -0.99 -19.08 2.66
CA LEU A 237 -0.37 -18.77 3.96
C LEU A 237 -1.46 -18.39 4.96
N GLU A 238 -1.51 -19.05 6.10
CA GLU A 238 -2.38 -18.64 7.20
C GLU A 238 -1.83 -17.38 7.88
N ARG A 239 -2.71 -16.44 8.23
CA ARG A 239 -2.33 -15.22 8.94
C ARG A 239 -2.39 -15.49 10.44
N GLU A 240 -1.25 -15.32 11.11
CA GLU A 240 -1.26 -15.22 12.57
C GLU A 240 -2.01 -13.96 12.99
N ARG A 241 -2.95 -14.10 13.93
CA ARG A 241 -3.75 -13.01 14.49
C ARG A 241 -2.94 -12.16 15.46
#